data_d831d5ae2792fd03ac0d4d173175f187
#
_entry.id   d831d5ae2792fd03ac0d4d173175f187
#
_cell.length_a   1.000
_cell.length_b   1.000
_cell.length_c   1.000
_cell.angle_alpha   90.00
_cell.angle_beta   90.00
_cell.angle_gamma   90.00
#
_symmetry.space_group_name_H-M   'P 1'
#
loop_
_entity.id
_entity.type
_entity.pdbx_description
1 polymer ?
#
loop_
_entity_poly.entity_id
_entity_poly.type
_entity_poly.pdbx_seq_one_letter_code
_entity_poly.pdbx_strand_id
1 'polypeptide(L)'
;MRKRFWVLGLQVVAVLLAGCAGSSPPTDPTPSWPRLLDVTPGSQSTQVPPDFEALPGARAHFGKIDQAVFRIEIPVHWNGELLLWAHGVRGFGPEVSAETPPAALRRALIEQGYAWAASSFSENGFVPGIGTNDTLTLKRYFARQFGRPRRTYIAGSSMGGNIVTLSLENFPEEYDGGLSLCGVVAGEEWIDYLVAWVMAAEFVAGFELPLDQGSASVTEVLESKVLPALGHVEAPTLPGRAFESVIRNLTGGPRPFFVEGYRKAYPFNFGLVTGDPGRVMASTRAATNEGVDYRADPGLGLDNEVLNRAVRRLPADPALRDPAKHPDTAPTTGQLRSPLLTLHETGDLTVPISAEQSYRKKAEAAGNGDLLVQRIIRSGSHCEFSDAEITRAWNDLAQWVAGDQKPGGDDVLADLSDAGWTFTNPVRPNDPGNRK
;
A
#
# COMPACT_ATOMS: atom_id res chain seq x y z
N MET A 1 -29.56 -56.69 -69.43
CA MET A 1 -30.05 -58.00 -68.87
C MET A 1 -29.72 -58.04 -67.38
N ARG A 2 -30.72 -58.51 -66.58
CA ARG A 2 -30.71 -58.90 -65.16
C ARG A 2 -30.47 -57.78 -64.12
N LYS A 3 -31.47 -57.31 -63.62
CA LYS A 3 -32.26 -57.26 -62.37
C LYS A 3 -31.68 -58.11 -61.21
N ARG A 4 -31.60 -57.48 -60.01
CA ARG A 4 -32.02 -57.99 -58.68
C ARG A 4 -31.77 -56.86 -57.64
N PHE A 5 -32.79 -56.26 -57.09
CA PHE A 5 -33.63 -56.51 -55.92
C PHE A 5 -32.84 -56.50 -54.61
N TRP A 6 -33.04 -55.41 -53.88
CA TRP A 6 -33.62 -55.14 -52.53
C TRP A 6 -33.22 -56.07 -51.39
N VAL A 7 -32.74 -55.50 -50.31
CA VAL A 7 -33.34 -55.63 -48.97
C VAL A 7 -32.98 -54.35 -48.15
N LEU A 8 -34.07 -53.73 -47.62
CA LEU A 8 -34.02 -52.68 -46.58
C LEU A 8 -33.53 -53.29 -45.29
N GLY A 9 -32.54 -52.66 -44.70
CA GLY A 9 -32.19 -52.85 -43.31
C GLY A 9 -32.27 -51.52 -42.59
N LEU A 10 -33.35 -51.32 -41.83
CA LEU A 10 -33.51 -50.21 -40.88
C LEU A 10 -32.49 -50.42 -39.77
N GLN A 11 -31.47 -49.59 -39.71
CA GLN A 11 -30.65 -49.47 -38.51
C GLN A 11 -31.01 -48.19 -37.79
N VAL A 12 -31.58 -48.35 -36.62
CA VAL A 12 -31.84 -47.32 -35.64
C VAL A 12 -30.48 -46.75 -35.19
N VAL A 13 -30.17 -45.52 -35.59
CA VAL A 13 -29.05 -44.79 -35.06
C VAL A 13 -29.43 -44.20 -33.70
N ALA A 14 -29.00 -44.85 -32.65
CA ALA A 14 -29.04 -44.26 -31.31
C ALA A 14 -28.03 -43.08 -31.24
N VAL A 15 -28.53 -41.86 -31.26
CA VAL A 15 -27.74 -40.67 -31.00
C VAL A 15 -27.39 -40.66 -29.52
N LEU A 16 -26.17 -41.07 -29.21
CA LEU A 16 -25.54 -40.80 -27.90
C LEU A 16 -25.27 -39.31 -27.83
N LEU A 17 -26.06 -38.57 -27.09
CA LEU A 17 -25.75 -37.23 -26.61
C LEU A 17 -24.59 -37.35 -25.63
N ALA A 18 -23.36 -37.25 -26.13
CA ALA A 18 -22.20 -36.98 -25.31
C ALA A 18 -22.33 -35.53 -24.80
N GLY A 19 -22.72 -35.40 -23.54
CA GLY A 19 -22.72 -34.11 -22.86
C GLY A 19 -21.32 -33.52 -22.90
N CYS A 20 -21.16 -32.33 -23.49
CA CYS A 20 -20.03 -31.50 -23.30
C CYS A 20 -20.01 -31.10 -21.81
N ALA A 21 -19.19 -31.81 -21.03
CA ALA A 21 -18.78 -31.33 -19.72
C ALA A 21 -18.00 -30.06 -20.00
N GLY A 22 -18.61 -28.91 -19.78
CA GLY A 22 -17.93 -27.63 -19.76
C GLY A 22 -16.85 -27.69 -18.69
N SER A 23 -15.58 -27.62 -19.13
CA SER A 23 -14.47 -27.34 -18.24
C SER A 23 -14.73 -25.95 -17.65
N SER A 24 -15.07 -25.91 -16.36
CA SER A 24 -15.04 -24.67 -15.60
C SER A 24 -13.65 -24.04 -15.79
N PRO A 25 -13.54 -22.72 -16.00
CA PRO A 25 -12.25 -22.08 -16.01
C PRO A 25 -11.54 -22.38 -14.70
N PRO A 26 -10.20 -22.53 -14.70
CA PRO A 26 -9.46 -22.73 -13.48
C PRO A 26 -9.82 -21.57 -12.55
N THR A 27 -10.39 -21.88 -11.40
CA THR A 27 -10.54 -20.92 -10.31
C THR A 27 -9.12 -20.60 -9.87
N ASP A 28 -8.65 -19.40 -10.21
CA ASP A 28 -7.43 -18.84 -9.62
C ASP A 28 -7.56 -19.02 -8.10
N PRO A 29 -6.55 -19.57 -7.42
CA PRO A 29 -6.59 -19.70 -5.99
C PRO A 29 -6.56 -18.28 -5.39
N THR A 30 -7.72 -17.73 -5.09
CA THR A 30 -7.80 -16.60 -4.16
C THR A 30 -6.98 -16.97 -2.94
N PRO A 31 -6.01 -16.14 -2.51
CA PRO A 31 -5.24 -16.41 -1.31
C PRO A 31 -6.22 -16.72 -0.17
N SER A 32 -6.17 -17.93 0.36
CA SER A 32 -7.01 -18.28 1.50
C SER A 32 -6.42 -17.60 2.73
N TRP A 33 -6.88 -16.39 3.00
CA TRP A 33 -6.61 -15.74 4.27
C TRP A 33 -7.02 -16.68 5.40
N PRO A 34 -6.20 -16.82 6.47
CA PRO A 34 -6.58 -17.60 7.62
C PRO A 34 -7.99 -17.14 8.05
N ARG A 35 -8.93 -18.10 8.12
CA ARG A 35 -10.29 -17.79 8.56
C ARG A 35 -10.16 -17.06 9.89
N LEU A 36 -10.70 -15.83 9.94
CA LEU A 36 -10.85 -15.13 11.19
C LEU A 36 -11.48 -16.12 12.15
N LEU A 37 -10.75 -16.46 13.20
CA LEU A 37 -11.29 -17.25 14.30
C LEU A 37 -12.60 -16.59 14.70
N ASP A 38 -13.66 -17.37 14.92
CA ASP A 38 -14.89 -16.88 15.51
C ASP A 38 -14.52 -16.19 16.80
N VAL A 39 -14.44 -14.85 16.76
CA VAL A 39 -14.09 -14.06 17.93
C VAL A 39 -15.29 -14.15 18.85
N THR A 40 -15.23 -15.09 19.77
CA THR A 40 -16.12 -15.08 20.92
C THR A 40 -15.91 -13.74 21.61
N PRO A 41 -16.96 -12.96 21.93
CA PRO A 41 -16.79 -11.68 22.59
C PRO A 41 -16.05 -11.91 23.90
N GLY A 42 -14.76 -11.63 23.91
CA GLY A 42 -13.98 -11.57 25.14
C GLY A 42 -14.68 -10.57 26.06
N SER A 43 -14.90 -11.00 27.29
CA SER A 43 -15.47 -10.30 28.43
C SER A 43 -15.70 -8.80 28.23
N GLN A 44 -16.92 -8.35 28.55
CA GLN A 44 -17.36 -6.95 28.62
C GLN A 44 -16.21 -6.05 29.05
N SER A 45 -15.77 -5.16 28.14
CA SER A 45 -14.83 -4.12 28.48
C SER A 45 -15.46 -3.35 29.66
N THR A 46 -14.85 -3.42 30.82
CA THR A 46 -15.06 -2.39 31.85
C THR A 46 -14.95 -1.09 31.11
N GLN A 47 -15.93 -0.19 31.27
CA GLN A 47 -15.95 1.11 30.59
C GLN A 47 -14.64 1.84 30.89
N VAL A 48 -13.66 1.63 30.03
CA VAL A 48 -12.42 2.41 30.08
C VAL A 48 -12.77 3.77 29.52
N PRO A 49 -12.55 4.87 30.24
CA PRO A 49 -12.78 6.21 29.72
C PRO A 49 -12.05 6.37 28.37
N PRO A 50 -12.64 7.07 27.40
CA PRO A 50 -11.93 7.35 26.15
C PRO A 50 -10.62 8.06 26.45
N ASP A 51 -9.55 7.63 25.79
CA ASP A 51 -8.21 8.24 25.91
C ASP A 51 -8.04 9.49 25.04
N PHE A 52 -9.12 9.98 24.44
CA PHE A 52 -9.17 11.18 23.61
C PHE A 52 -10.51 11.91 23.78
N GLU A 53 -10.49 13.22 23.53
CA GLU A 53 -11.71 14.03 23.54
C GLU A 53 -12.48 13.89 22.22
N ALA A 54 -13.80 13.74 22.35
CA ALA A 54 -14.70 13.80 21.20
C ALA A 54 -14.77 15.24 20.65
N LEU A 55 -14.94 15.36 19.35
CA LEU A 55 -15.29 16.63 18.73
C LEU A 55 -16.69 17.07 19.18
N PRO A 56 -16.99 18.40 19.18
CA PRO A 56 -18.33 18.89 19.48
C PRO A 56 -19.39 18.17 18.64
N GLY A 57 -20.45 17.71 19.28
CA GLY A 57 -21.54 16.98 18.63
C GLY A 57 -21.26 15.49 18.37
N ALA A 58 -20.20 14.93 18.95
CA ALA A 58 -19.90 13.51 18.87
C ALA A 58 -19.70 12.86 20.25
N ARG A 59 -19.64 11.55 20.29
CA ARG A 59 -19.33 10.72 21.47
C ARG A 59 -18.13 9.86 21.17
N ALA A 60 -17.14 9.87 22.07
CA ALA A 60 -15.95 9.05 22.03
C ALA A 60 -16.14 7.73 22.78
N HIS A 61 -15.63 6.66 22.19
CA HIS A 61 -15.54 5.34 22.80
C HIS A 61 -14.12 4.81 22.62
N PHE A 62 -13.62 4.14 23.63
CA PHE A 62 -12.30 3.54 23.68
C PHE A 62 -12.40 2.17 24.31
N GLY A 63 -11.53 1.26 23.93
CA GLY A 63 -11.50 -0.08 24.51
C GLY A 63 -10.42 -0.96 23.89
N LYS A 64 -10.53 -2.25 24.17
CA LYS A 64 -9.61 -3.27 23.71
C LYS A 64 -10.38 -4.45 23.11
N ILE A 65 -9.89 -4.99 22.02
CA ILE A 65 -10.32 -6.24 21.40
C ILE A 65 -9.07 -7.11 21.27
N ASP A 66 -9.01 -8.21 21.98
CA ASP A 66 -7.83 -9.07 22.09
C ASP A 66 -6.56 -8.28 22.47
N GLN A 67 -5.56 -8.18 21.60
CA GLN A 67 -4.33 -7.41 21.84
C GLN A 67 -4.45 -5.97 21.37
N ALA A 68 -5.38 -5.64 20.47
CA ALA A 68 -5.53 -4.32 19.88
C ALA A 68 -6.39 -3.41 20.75
N VAL A 69 -5.99 -2.15 20.92
CA VAL A 69 -6.86 -1.09 21.47
C VAL A 69 -7.56 -0.36 20.32
N PHE A 70 -8.72 0.23 20.60
CA PHE A 70 -9.46 0.94 19.57
C PHE A 70 -9.97 2.29 20.05
N ARG A 71 -10.18 3.20 19.12
CA ARG A 71 -10.91 4.45 19.27
C ARG A 71 -12.08 4.46 18.31
N ILE A 72 -13.23 4.94 18.79
CA ILE A 72 -14.44 5.13 17.99
C ILE A 72 -15.03 6.50 18.34
N GLU A 73 -15.47 7.24 17.33
CA GLU A 73 -16.19 8.49 17.52
C GLU A 73 -17.45 8.50 16.67
N ILE A 74 -18.59 8.73 17.30
CA ILE A 74 -19.92 8.65 16.67
C ILE A 74 -20.61 9.99 16.83
N PRO A 75 -20.97 10.70 15.74
CA PRO A 75 -21.73 11.93 15.82
C PRO A 75 -23.13 11.67 16.41
N VAL A 76 -23.66 12.65 17.13
CA VAL A 76 -25.02 12.59 17.71
C VAL A 76 -26.07 12.34 16.60
N HIS A 77 -25.85 12.94 15.43
CA HIS A 77 -26.67 12.73 14.25
C HIS A 77 -25.94 11.81 13.25
N TRP A 78 -25.67 10.57 13.68
CA TRP A 78 -25.01 9.59 12.82
C TRP A 78 -25.84 9.31 11.58
N ASN A 79 -25.23 9.46 10.39
CA ASN A 79 -25.88 9.23 9.10
C ASN A 79 -26.01 7.75 8.71
N GLY A 80 -25.53 6.82 9.56
CA GLY A 80 -25.54 5.38 9.30
C GLY A 80 -24.31 4.89 8.51
N GLU A 81 -23.29 5.70 8.29
CA GLU A 81 -22.08 5.32 7.57
C GLU A 81 -20.84 5.37 8.48
N LEU A 82 -19.86 4.50 8.19
CA LEU A 82 -18.67 4.29 9.00
C LEU A 82 -17.41 4.41 8.16
N LEU A 83 -16.40 5.12 8.64
CA LEU A 83 -15.05 5.06 8.12
C LEU A 83 -14.13 4.32 9.10
N LEU A 84 -13.42 3.30 8.63
CA LEU A 84 -12.32 2.65 9.35
C LEU A 84 -11.02 3.37 9.00
N TRP A 85 -10.25 3.80 10.02
CA TRP A 85 -8.95 4.43 9.83
C TRP A 85 -7.82 3.46 10.14
N ALA A 86 -6.92 3.26 9.18
CA ALA A 86 -5.72 2.45 9.29
C ALA A 86 -4.47 3.34 9.32
N HIS A 87 -3.71 3.30 10.42
CA HIS A 87 -2.50 4.11 10.58
C HIS A 87 -1.27 3.49 9.87
N GLY A 88 -0.22 4.29 9.71
CA GLY A 88 1.09 3.85 9.20
C GLY A 88 1.91 3.08 10.22
N VAL A 89 3.19 2.82 9.91
CA VAL A 89 4.14 2.19 10.84
C VAL A 89 4.35 3.09 12.06
N ARG A 90 4.27 2.50 13.28
CA ARG A 90 4.40 3.22 14.56
C ARG A 90 5.54 2.70 15.43
N GLY A 91 6.67 2.40 14.81
CA GLY A 91 7.82 1.83 15.50
C GLY A 91 7.69 0.32 15.72
N PHE A 92 8.50 -0.22 16.63
CA PHE A 92 8.66 -1.68 16.83
C PHE A 92 8.53 -2.10 18.29
N GLY A 93 8.17 -1.18 19.18
CA GLY A 93 7.97 -1.47 20.61
C GLY A 93 6.70 -2.30 20.88
N PRO A 94 6.57 -2.87 22.08
CA PRO A 94 5.43 -3.71 22.46
C PRO A 94 4.16 -2.91 22.77
N GLU A 95 4.26 -1.60 23.01
CA GLU A 95 3.12 -0.77 23.36
C GLU A 95 2.37 -0.32 22.10
N VAL A 96 1.11 -0.71 22.00
CA VAL A 96 0.23 -0.34 20.88
C VAL A 96 -0.70 0.80 21.26
N SER A 97 -1.00 1.69 20.32
CA SER A 97 -1.93 2.82 20.54
C SER A 97 -2.73 3.12 19.27
N ALA A 98 -4.04 3.29 19.41
CA ALA A 98 -4.89 3.68 18.29
C ALA A 98 -4.67 5.15 17.91
N GLU A 99 -4.69 5.44 16.62
CA GLU A 99 -4.55 6.78 16.06
C GLU A 99 -5.88 7.30 15.56
N THR A 100 -6.12 8.60 15.69
CA THR A 100 -7.27 9.25 15.04
C THR A 100 -6.97 9.50 13.57
N PRO A 101 -7.98 9.59 12.70
CA PRO A 101 -7.77 10.13 11.35
C PRO A 101 -7.11 11.52 11.41
N PRO A 102 -6.43 11.96 10.33
CA PRO A 102 -5.93 13.33 10.22
C PRO A 102 -7.00 14.36 10.63
N ALA A 103 -6.59 15.41 11.31
CA ALA A 103 -7.53 16.35 11.95
C ALA A 103 -8.59 16.89 10.99
N ALA A 104 -8.23 17.20 9.74
CA ALA A 104 -9.17 17.66 8.73
C ALA A 104 -10.19 16.59 8.33
N LEU A 105 -9.73 15.36 8.12
CA LEU A 105 -10.61 14.24 7.81
C LEU A 105 -11.56 13.96 8.97
N ARG A 106 -11.03 13.89 10.20
CA ARG A 106 -11.83 13.67 11.41
C ARG A 106 -12.95 14.71 11.58
N ARG A 107 -12.62 16.00 11.37
CA ARG A 107 -13.62 17.07 11.41
C ARG A 107 -14.67 16.91 10.32
N ALA A 108 -14.25 16.68 9.07
CA ALA A 108 -15.16 16.49 7.95
C ALA A 108 -16.12 15.31 8.17
N LEU A 109 -15.61 14.19 8.72
CA LEU A 109 -16.43 13.02 9.04
C LEU A 109 -17.53 13.38 10.05
N ILE A 110 -17.17 13.99 11.18
CA ILE A 110 -18.13 14.29 12.24
C ILE A 110 -19.16 15.34 11.78
N GLU A 111 -18.71 16.39 11.09
CA GLU A 111 -19.60 17.44 10.55
C GLU A 111 -20.60 16.90 9.51
N GLN A 112 -20.18 15.90 8.72
CA GLN A 112 -21.02 15.24 7.70
C GLN A 112 -21.84 14.06 8.26
N GLY A 113 -21.72 13.78 9.56
CA GLY A 113 -22.47 12.73 10.22
C GLY A 113 -21.88 11.32 10.11
N TYR A 114 -20.67 11.15 9.64
CA TYR A 114 -19.99 9.84 9.59
C TYR A 114 -19.40 9.48 10.95
N ALA A 115 -19.63 8.24 11.38
CA ALA A 115 -18.82 7.66 12.44
C ALA A 115 -17.45 7.25 11.90
N TRP A 116 -16.43 7.24 12.76
CA TRP A 116 -15.15 6.62 12.44
C TRP A 116 -14.67 5.70 13.56
N ALA A 117 -13.85 4.72 13.20
CA ALA A 117 -13.20 3.81 14.13
C ALA A 117 -11.77 3.51 13.68
N ALA A 118 -10.86 3.35 14.64
CA ALA A 118 -9.45 3.05 14.40
C ALA A 118 -8.94 1.99 15.38
N SER A 119 -8.20 1.01 14.86
CA SER A 119 -7.46 0.01 15.65
C SER A 119 -6.00 0.43 15.80
N SER A 120 -5.38 0.07 16.93
CA SER A 120 -3.94 0.16 17.10
C SER A 120 -3.18 -0.93 16.37
N PHE A 121 -3.92 -1.91 15.84
CA PHE A 121 -3.47 -3.26 15.53
C PHE A 121 -2.95 -4.00 16.79
N SER A 122 -2.83 -5.31 16.70
CA SER A 122 -2.35 -6.15 17.82
C SER A 122 -0.84 -6.10 17.99
N GLU A 123 -0.11 -5.60 17.00
CA GLU A 123 1.34 -5.47 16.99
C GLU A 123 1.76 -4.16 16.31
N ASN A 124 2.94 -3.64 16.70
CA ASN A 124 3.65 -2.57 15.98
C ASN A 124 4.57 -3.16 14.91
N GLY A 125 5.06 -2.31 14.02
CA GLY A 125 5.94 -2.68 12.91
C GLY A 125 5.27 -2.52 11.56
N PHE A 126 5.83 -3.18 10.54
CA PHE A 126 5.19 -3.29 9.23
C PHE A 126 4.32 -4.55 9.23
N VAL A 127 3.04 -4.39 9.54
CA VAL A 127 2.08 -5.47 9.82
C VAL A 127 0.76 -5.30 9.04
N PRO A 128 0.82 -5.14 7.71
CA PRO A 128 -0.39 -4.83 6.93
C PRO A 128 -1.43 -5.96 6.96
N GLY A 129 -1.03 -7.20 7.02
CA GLY A 129 -1.94 -8.34 7.11
C GLY A 129 -2.66 -8.40 8.46
N ILE A 130 -1.91 -8.25 9.57
CA ILE A 130 -2.48 -8.13 10.91
C ILE A 130 -3.41 -6.92 10.97
N GLY A 131 -2.97 -5.76 10.50
CA GLY A 131 -3.77 -4.53 10.47
C GLY A 131 -5.07 -4.67 9.68
N THR A 132 -5.05 -5.41 8.57
CA THR A 132 -6.26 -5.73 7.79
C THR A 132 -7.26 -6.54 8.61
N ASN A 133 -6.81 -7.59 9.30
CA ASN A 133 -7.67 -8.44 10.13
C ASN A 133 -8.21 -7.70 11.35
N ASP A 134 -7.39 -6.93 12.04
CA ASP A 134 -7.79 -6.17 13.22
C ASP A 134 -8.78 -5.05 12.89
N THR A 135 -8.59 -4.39 11.72
CA THR A 135 -9.53 -3.39 11.21
C THR A 135 -10.89 -4.02 10.88
N LEU A 136 -10.92 -5.17 10.25
CA LEU A 136 -12.16 -5.91 9.98
C LEU A 136 -12.84 -6.39 11.28
N THR A 137 -12.05 -6.83 12.25
CA THR A 137 -12.55 -7.23 13.57
C THR A 137 -13.20 -6.04 14.29
N LEU A 138 -12.57 -4.87 14.23
CA LEU A 138 -13.14 -3.63 14.77
C LEU A 138 -14.45 -3.22 14.06
N LYS A 139 -14.52 -3.34 12.72
CA LYS A 139 -15.78 -3.11 11.98
C LYS A 139 -16.90 -4.00 12.51
N ARG A 140 -16.62 -5.29 12.68
CA ARG A 140 -17.60 -6.27 13.18
C ARG A 140 -18.00 -5.98 14.62
N TYR A 141 -17.07 -5.54 15.45
CA TYR A 141 -17.36 -5.04 16.81
C TYR A 141 -18.29 -3.83 16.76
N PHE A 142 -17.96 -2.83 15.93
CA PHE A 142 -18.81 -1.64 15.76
C PHE A 142 -20.24 -2.01 15.39
N ALA A 143 -20.40 -2.88 14.40
CA ALA A 143 -21.73 -3.30 13.93
C ALA A 143 -22.56 -3.99 15.03
N ARG A 144 -21.92 -4.75 15.91
CA ARG A 144 -22.61 -5.41 17.06
C ARG A 144 -22.99 -4.43 18.16
N GLN A 145 -22.15 -3.41 18.43
CA GLN A 145 -22.36 -2.51 19.56
C GLN A 145 -23.24 -1.31 19.22
N PHE A 146 -23.13 -0.78 18.00
CA PHE A 146 -23.75 0.49 17.60
C PHE A 146 -24.74 0.37 16.46
N GLY A 147 -24.84 -0.80 15.84
CA GLY A 147 -25.68 -1.09 14.68
C GLY A 147 -24.87 -1.22 13.40
N ARG A 148 -25.40 -2.01 12.46
CA ARG A 148 -24.76 -2.27 11.16
C ARG A 148 -24.75 -0.98 10.32
N PRO A 149 -23.56 -0.50 9.89
CA PRO A 149 -23.47 0.61 8.96
C PRO A 149 -24.15 0.27 7.61
N ARG A 150 -24.80 1.25 7.00
CA ARG A 150 -25.36 1.08 5.62
C ARG A 150 -24.27 1.13 4.56
N ARG A 151 -23.17 1.86 4.82
CA ARG A 151 -21.94 1.87 4.04
C ARG A 151 -20.73 1.89 4.96
N THR A 152 -19.66 1.26 4.54
CA THR A 152 -18.39 1.24 5.24
C THR A 152 -17.27 1.62 4.30
N TYR A 153 -16.53 2.65 4.67
CA TYR A 153 -15.31 3.07 3.99
C TYR A 153 -14.10 2.63 4.80
N ILE A 154 -12.98 2.51 4.12
CA ILE A 154 -11.68 2.34 4.77
C ILE A 154 -10.73 3.40 4.26
N ALA A 155 -10.00 4.07 5.16
CA ALA A 155 -8.96 5.02 4.79
C ALA A 155 -7.70 4.74 5.60
N GLY A 156 -6.54 5.07 5.03
CA GLY A 156 -5.29 4.86 5.73
C GLY A 156 -4.11 5.57 5.08
N SER A 157 -3.04 5.73 5.87
CA SER A 157 -1.80 6.39 5.42
C SER A 157 -0.61 5.45 5.47
N SER A 158 0.34 5.57 4.53
CA SER A 158 1.57 4.78 4.52
C SER A 158 1.26 3.26 4.50
N MET A 159 1.70 2.48 5.48
CA MET A 159 1.27 1.09 5.66
C MET A 159 -0.26 0.95 5.71
N GLY A 160 -0.97 1.94 6.28
CA GLY A 160 -2.43 1.97 6.28
C GLY A 160 -3.04 1.98 4.87
N GLY A 161 -2.36 2.57 3.89
CA GLY A 161 -2.75 2.48 2.48
C GLY A 161 -2.63 1.06 1.91
N ASN A 162 -1.67 0.27 2.38
CA ASN A 162 -1.61 -1.16 2.06
C ASN A 162 -2.78 -1.93 2.69
N ILE A 163 -3.11 -1.61 3.95
CA ILE A 163 -4.28 -2.20 4.62
C ILE A 163 -5.56 -1.86 3.85
N VAL A 164 -5.68 -0.64 3.30
CA VAL A 164 -6.81 -0.25 2.44
C VAL A 164 -6.89 -1.15 1.20
N THR A 165 -5.79 -1.31 0.45
CA THR A 165 -5.79 -2.13 -0.77
C THR A 165 -6.07 -3.59 -0.46
N LEU A 166 -5.39 -4.18 0.55
CA LEU A 166 -5.63 -5.56 0.97
C LEU A 166 -7.07 -5.78 1.45
N SER A 167 -7.66 -4.81 2.15
CA SER A 167 -9.04 -4.90 2.62
C SER A 167 -10.04 -4.91 1.47
N LEU A 168 -9.87 -4.04 0.46
CA LEU A 168 -10.74 -3.96 -0.70
C LEU A 168 -10.63 -5.21 -1.60
N GLU A 169 -9.43 -5.77 -1.75
CA GLU A 169 -9.20 -6.95 -2.58
C GLU A 169 -9.65 -8.25 -1.90
N ASN A 170 -9.38 -8.41 -0.61
CA ASN A 170 -9.61 -9.68 0.10
C ASN A 170 -10.98 -9.75 0.80
N PHE A 171 -11.60 -8.61 1.10
CA PHE A 171 -12.90 -8.52 1.76
C PHE A 171 -13.86 -7.58 1.01
N PRO A 172 -14.09 -7.81 -0.31
CA PRO A 172 -14.82 -6.87 -1.17
C PRO A 172 -16.26 -6.61 -0.75
N GLU A 173 -16.89 -7.52 -0.01
CA GLU A 173 -18.26 -7.37 0.50
C GLU A 173 -18.33 -6.59 1.82
N GLU A 174 -17.17 -6.25 2.39
CA GLU A 174 -17.10 -5.57 3.69
C GLU A 174 -16.90 -4.05 3.55
N TYR A 175 -16.48 -3.56 2.38
CA TYR A 175 -16.15 -2.16 2.16
C TYR A 175 -16.74 -1.63 0.86
N ASP A 176 -17.34 -0.43 0.93
CA ASP A 176 -17.97 0.25 -0.20
C ASP A 176 -17.00 1.16 -0.95
N GLY A 177 -15.87 1.52 -0.33
CA GLY A 177 -14.82 2.32 -0.97
C GLY A 177 -13.62 2.55 -0.07
N GLY A 178 -12.49 2.94 -0.67
CA GLY A 178 -11.21 3.17 0.02
C GLY A 178 -10.51 4.48 -0.34
N LEU A 179 -9.83 5.07 0.65
CA LEU A 179 -8.96 6.23 0.49
C LEU A 179 -7.55 5.91 0.99
N SER A 180 -6.57 5.89 0.10
CA SER A 180 -5.17 5.67 0.44
C SER A 180 -4.39 6.99 0.37
N LEU A 181 -3.73 7.35 1.46
CA LEU A 181 -2.87 8.53 1.55
C LEU A 181 -1.41 8.08 1.62
N CYS A 182 -0.55 8.52 0.68
CA CYS A 182 0.87 8.13 0.66
C CYS A 182 1.09 6.61 0.81
N GLY A 183 0.16 5.80 0.28
CA GLY A 183 0.00 4.40 0.64
C GLY A 183 0.98 3.44 -0.01
N VAL A 184 1.33 2.36 0.71
CA VAL A 184 2.08 1.20 0.19
C VAL A 184 1.11 0.35 -0.67
N VAL A 185 0.53 0.94 -1.72
CA VAL A 185 -0.53 0.30 -2.52
C VAL A 185 -0.03 -0.90 -3.34
N ALA A 186 1.27 -0.96 -3.62
CA ALA A 186 1.89 -2.07 -4.34
C ALA A 186 2.18 -3.31 -3.45
N GLY A 187 1.90 -3.23 -2.15
CA GLY A 187 2.07 -4.35 -1.23
C GLY A 187 3.54 -4.68 -0.96
N GLU A 188 3.88 -5.95 -1.08
CA GLU A 188 5.23 -6.49 -0.82
C GLU A 188 6.33 -5.89 -1.72
N GLU A 189 5.98 -5.29 -2.85
CA GLU A 189 6.97 -4.61 -3.71
C GLU A 189 7.67 -3.44 -2.98
N TRP A 190 7.08 -2.92 -1.90
CA TRP A 190 7.73 -1.91 -1.09
C TRP A 190 8.98 -2.44 -0.36
N ILE A 191 8.93 -3.66 0.17
CA ILE A 191 10.13 -4.27 0.79
C ILE A 191 11.18 -4.60 -0.29
N ASP A 192 10.75 -4.97 -1.49
CA ASP A 192 11.63 -5.18 -2.65
C ASP A 192 12.35 -3.89 -3.06
N TYR A 193 11.62 -2.78 -3.05
CA TYR A 193 12.20 -1.46 -3.28
C TYR A 193 13.29 -1.10 -2.26
N LEU A 194 13.07 -1.37 -0.96
CA LEU A 194 14.08 -1.09 0.07
C LEU A 194 15.34 -1.92 -0.14
N VAL A 195 15.21 -3.18 -0.51
CA VAL A 195 16.36 -4.03 -0.86
C VAL A 195 17.03 -3.55 -2.14
N ALA A 196 16.27 -3.18 -3.16
CA ALA A 196 16.82 -2.63 -4.39
C ALA A 196 17.61 -1.34 -4.15
N TRP A 197 17.13 -0.45 -3.26
CA TRP A 197 17.85 0.73 -2.82
C TRP A 197 19.23 0.39 -2.25
N VAL A 198 19.29 -0.57 -1.33
CA VAL A 198 20.52 -0.95 -0.65
C VAL A 198 21.50 -1.67 -1.58
N MET A 199 21.00 -2.55 -2.45
CA MET A 199 21.86 -3.24 -3.44
C MET A 199 22.45 -2.28 -4.47
N ALA A 200 21.69 -1.26 -4.87
CA ALA A 200 22.21 -0.18 -5.71
C ALA A 200 23.34 0.60 -5.00
N ALA A 201 23.14 0.95 -3.71
CA ALA A 201 24.16 1.65 -2.92
C ALA A 201 25.42 0.81 -2.75
N GLU A 202 25.29 -0.46 -2.42
CA GLU A 202 26.38 -1.42 -2.29
C GLU A 202 27.23 -1.47 -3.57
N PHE A 203 26.56 -1.67 -4.71
CA PHE A 203 27.23 -1.77 -6.00
C PHE A 203 27.97 -0.48 -6.38
N VAL A 204 27.27 0.66 -6.28
CA VAL A 204 27.81 1.97 -6.69
C VAL A 204 28.95 2.43 -5.77
N ALA A 205 28.86 2.11 -4.48
CA ALA A 205 29.94 2.39 -3.52
C ALA A 205 31.13 1.45 -3.65
N GLY A 206 30.96 0.26 -4.23
CA GLY A 206 32.01 -0.77 -4.40
C GLY A 206 32.34 -1.54 -3.11
N PHE A 207 31.39 -1.62 -2.16
CA PHE A 207 31.56 -2.34 -0.90
C PHE A 207 30.39 -3.29 -0.67
N GLU A 208 30.69 -4.56 -0.38
CA GLU A 208 29.69 -5.56 -0.07
C GLU A 208 29.22 -5.46 1.38
N LEU A 209 27.89 -5.50 1.59
CA LEU A 209 27.24 -5.49 2.90
C LEU A 209 27.14 -6.93 3.45
N PRO A 210 27.55 -7.18 4.70
CA PRO A 210 27.51 -8.52 5.31
C PRO A 210 26.10 -8.86 5.83
N LEU A 211 25.14 -9.04 4.90
CA LEU A 211 23.71 -9.23 5.24
C LEU A 211 23.42 -10.48 6.06
N ASP A 212 24.31 -11.46 6.07
CA ASP A 212 24.26 -12.71 6.84
C ASP A 212 24.84 -12.61 8.26
N GLN A 213 25.51 -11.49 8.58
CA GLN A 213 26.21 -11.31 9.86
C GLN A 213 25.42 -10.46 10.88
N GLY A 214 24.17 -10.09 10.55
CA GLY A 214 23.29 -9.29 11.41
C GLY A 214 23.46 -7.79 11.25
N SER A 215 22.50 -7.04 11.80
CA SER A 215 22.36 -5.60 11.60
C SER A 215 23.57 -4.77 12.03
N ALA A 216 24.20 -5.12 13.14
CA ALA A 216 25.38 -4.38 13.64
C ALA A 216 26.53 -4.38 12.62
N SER A 217 26.81 -5.54 12.01
CA SER A 217 27.86 -5.67 10.98
C SER A 217 27.47 -4.94 9.70
N VAL A 218 26.20 -5.00 9.29
CA VAL A 218 25.66 -4.24 8.15
C VAL A 218 25.80 -2.74 8.41
N THR A 219 25.41 -2.26 9.59
CA THR A 219 25.50 -0.84 9.97
C THR A 219 26.96 -0.36 9.96
N GLU A 220 27.87 -1.15 10.50
CA GLU A 220 29.30 -0.81 10.51
C GLU A 220 29.84 -0.59 9.09
N VAL A 221 29.60 -1.49 8.16
CA VAL A 221 30.06 -1.37 6.77
C VAL A 221 29.33 -0.24 6.04
N LEU A 222 28.04 -0.09 6.25
CA LEU A 222 27.27 1.00 5.68
C LEU A 222 27.83 2.36 6.10
N GLU A 223 27.98 2.62 7.39
CA GLU A 223 28.41 3.91 7.92
C GLU A 223 29.91 4.20 7.69
N SER A 224 30.76 3.17 7.77
CA SER A 224 32.20 3.37 7.63
C SER A 224 32.74 3.34 6.20
N LYS A 225 31.99 2.74 5.25
CA LYS A 225 32.45 2.54 3.88
C LYS A 225 31.47 3.02 2.82
N VAL A 226 30.21 2.53 2.83
CA VAL A 226 29.25 2.80 1.77
C VAL A 226 28.85 4.26 1.75
N LEU A 227 28.37 4.81 2.88
CA LEU A 227 27.95 6.21 2.96
C LEU A 227 29.09 7.20 2.66
N PRO A 228 30.33 7.03 3.19
CA PRO A 228 31.45 7.87 2.80
C PRO A 228 31.81 7.80 1.30
N ALA A 229 31.71 6.63 0.65
CA ALA A 229 31.93 6.50 -0.79
C ALA A 229 30.87 7.25 -1.62
N LEU A 230 29.62 7.25 -1.19
CA LEU A 230 28.53 8.01 -1.84
C LEU A 230 28.65 9.52 -1.55
N GLY A 231 29.23 9.89 -0.43
CA GLY A 231 29.36 11.27 0.04
C GLY A 231 28.09 11.76 0.76
N HIS A 232 28.15 12.99 1.25
CA HIS A 232 27.00 13.62 1.90
C HIS A 232 25.88 13.88 0.89
N VAL A 233 24.63 13.69 1.30
CA VAL A 233 23.46 13.85 0.42
C VAL A 233 23.37 15.25 -0.24
N GLU A 234 23.90 16.29 0.43
CA GLU A 234 23.99 17.66 -0.08
C GLU A 234 25.25 17.91 -0.95
N ALA A 235 26.25 17.04 -0.84
CA ALA A 235 27.52 17.13 -1.56
C ALA A 235 27.99 15.73 -2.00
N PRO A 236 27.22 15.08 -2.89
CA PRO A 236 27.49 13.71 -3.29
C PRO A 236 28.77 13.62 -4.13
N THR A 237 29.48 12.52 -3.97
CA THR A 237 30.60 12.13 -4.84
C THR A 237 30.09 11.78 -6.25
N LEU A 238 30.96 11.42 -7.20
CA LEU A 238 30.50 10.88 -8.47
C LEU A 238 29.69 9.56 -8.30
N PRO A 239 30.13 8.57 -7.48
CA PRO A 239 29.29 7.44 -7.10
C PRO A 239 27.95 7.86 -6.48
N GLY A 240 27.93 8.85 -5.57
CA GLY A 240 26.69 9.34 -4.96
C GLY A 240 25.70 9.92 -5.95
N ARG A 241 26.17 10.68 -6.95
CA ARG A 241 25.31 11.17 -8.06
C ARG A 241 24.80 10.05 -8.95
N ALA A 242 25.61 9.03 -9.19
CA ALA A 242 25.18 7.85 -9.92
C ALA A 242 24.10 7.08 -9.14
N PHE A 243 24.28 6.91 -7.83
CA PHE A 243 23.28 6.33 -6.94
C PHE A 243 21.97 7.12 -6.93
N GLU A 244 22.03 8.45 -6.74
CA GLU A 244 20.84 9.32 -6.81
C GLU A 244 20.08 9.14 -8.13
N SER A 245 20.80 9.06 -9.26
CA SER A 245 20.19 8.83 -10.56
C SER A 245 19.54 7.44 -10.68
N VAL A 246 20.19 6.39 -10.16
CA VAL A 246 19.61 5.04 -10.11
C VAL A 246 18.31 5.07 -9.30
N ILE A 247 18.32 5.70 -8.15
CA ILE A 247 17.12 5.80 -7.30
C ILE A 247 16.01 6.60 -8.00
N ARG A 248 16.33 7.69 -8.66
CA ARG A 248 15.35 8.47 -9.42
C ARG A 248 14.64 7.61 -10.47
N ASN A 249 15.39 6.87 -11.25
CA ASN A 249 14.84 6.00 -12.29
C ASN A 249 14.05 4.82 -11.70
N LEU A 250 14.51 4.23 -10.61
CA LEU A 250 13.83 3.14 -9.90
C LEU A 250 12.47 3.57 -9.30
N THR A 251 12.36 4.84 -8.92
CA THR A 251 11.22 5.36 -8.16
C THR A 251 10.20 6.17 -8.98
N GLY A 252 10.21 6.03 -10.31
CA GLY A 252 9.23 6.66 -11.20
C GLY A 252 9.78 7.75 -12.13
N GLY A 253 11.10 7.95 -12.17
CA GLY A 253 11.77 8.87 -13.08
C GLY A 253 11.82 10.33 -12.62
N PRO A 254 12.19 11.26 -13.53
CA PRO A 254 12.24 12.71 -13.24
C PRO A 254 10.87 13.23 -12.80
N ARG A 255 10.84 14.01 -11.71
CA ARG A 255 9.60 14.59 -11.19
C ARG A 255 9.86 15.74 -10.22
N PRO A 256 8.87 16.63 -9.98
CA PRO A 256 9.00 17.68 -8.98
C PRO A 256 9.31 17.11 -7.59
N PHE A 257 10.04 17.86 -6.79
CA PHE A 257 10.40 17.50 -5.41
C PHE A 257 11.25 16.23 -5.24
N PHE A 258 11.68 15.55 -6.31
CA PHE A 258 12.52 14.36 -6.18
C PHE A 258 13.75 14.61 -5.28
N VAL A 259 14.49 15.69 -5.52
CA VAL A 259 15.73 15.99 -4.75
C VAL A 259 15.43 16.23 -3.28
N GLU A 260 14.35 16.95 -2.96
CA GLU A 260 13.95 17.18 -1.57
C GLU A 260 13.56 15.86 -0.89
N GLY A 261 12.73 15.06 -1.56
CA GLY A 261 12.32 13.76 -1.05
C GLY A 261 13.49 12.78 -0.90
N TYR A 262 14.43 12.77 -1.86
CA TYR A 262 15.64 11.97 -1.78
C TYR A 262 16.47 12.30 -0.51
N ARG A 263 16.66 13.59 -0.22
CA ARG A 263 17.37 14.03 0.98
C ARG A 263 16.69 13.60 2.28
N LYS A 264 15.36 13.67 2.32
CA LYS A 264 14.57 13.26 3.49
C LYS A 264 14.53 11.74 3.68
N ALA A 265 14.35 10.99 2.59
CA ALA A 265 14.27 9.53 2.63
C ALA A 265 15.63 8.84 2.79
N TYR A 266 16.73 9.49 2.40
CA TYR A 266 18.08 8.90 2.42
C TYR A 266 18.46 8.29 3.77
N PRO A 267 18.43 9.03 4.91
CA PRO A 267 18.73 8.43 6.20
C PRO A 267 17.68 7.43 6.67
N PHE A 268 16.41 7.66 6.34
CA PHE A 268 15.32 6.80 6.77
C PHE A 268 15.36 5.43 6.09
N ASN A 269 15.52 5.37 4.76
CA ASN A 269 15.56 4.12 4.02
C ASN A 269 16.78 3.27 4.42
N PHE A 270 17.94 3.87 4.63
CA PHE A 270 19.07 3.13 5.17
C PHE A 270 18.83 2.68 6.62
N GLY A 271 18.19 3.52 7.45
CA GLY A 271 17.83 3.17 8.83
C GLY A 271 16.84 2.00 8.91
N LEU A 272 15.90 1.91 8.01
CA LEU A 272 14.97 0.77 7.94
C LEU A 272 15.70 -0.55 7.65
N VAL A 273 16.76 -0.52 6.84
CA VAL A 273 17.54 -1.70 6.48
C VAL A 273 18.51 -2.10 7.60
N THR A 274 19.02 -1.14 8.38
CA THR A 274 19.98 -1.37 9.46
C THR A 274 19.35 -1.45 10.85
N GLY A 275 18.10 -1.02 11.00
CA GLY A 275 17.37 -1.07 12.26
C GLY A 275 17.12 -2.50 12.74
N ASP A 276 16.51 -2.66 13.92
CA ASP A 276 16.30 -3.97 14.54
C ASP A 276 15.72 -4.99 13.53
N PRO A 277 16.53 -5.98 13.14
CA PRO A 277 16.18 -6.92 12.07
C PRO A 277 15.01 -7.82 12.42
N GLY A 278 14.58 -7.85 13.68
CA GLY A 278 13.59 -8.80 14.14
C GLY A 278 12.21 -8.64 13.49
N ARG A 279 11.88 -7.49 12.90
CA ARG A 279 10.51 -7.25 12.41
C ARG A 279 10.38 -6.59 11.03
N VAL A 280 11.23 -5.63 10.66
CA VAL A 280 11.23 -5.14 9.25
C VAL A 280 12.11 -6.03 8.38
N MET A 281 13.13 -6.60 8.95
CA MET A 281 14.12 -7.40 8.24
C MET A 281 13.97 -8.92 8.42
N ALA A 282 13.03 -9.41 9.21
CA ALA A 282 12.45 -10.74 8.95
C ALA A 282 11.97 -10.80 7.49
N SER A 283 11.68 -9.65 6.92
CA SER A 283 11.38 -9.41 5.53
C SER A 283 12.58 -9.21 4.60
N THR A 284 13.85 -9.05 5.02
CA THR A 284 14.97 -9.07 4.04
C THR A 284 15.06 -10.40 3.32
N ARG A 285 14.74 -11.49 4.01
CA ARG A 285 14.63 -12.80 3.35
C ARG A 285 13.35 -12.94 2.53
N ALA A 286 12.31 -12.16 2.83
CA ALA A 286 11.10 -12.09 2.03
C ALA A 286 11.25 -11.15 0.83
N ALA A 287 12.18 -10.19 0.88
CA ALA A 287 12.41 -9.21 -0.18
C ALA A 287 13.31 -9.76 -1.29
N THR A 288 13.16 -9.21 -2.50
CA THR A 288 13.98 -9.55 -3.65
C THR A 288 14.27 -8.32 -4.50
N ASN A 289 15.41 -8.33 -5.18
CA ASN A 289 15.71 -7.41 -6.29
C ASN A 289 15.99 -8.17 -7.61
N GLU A 290 15.61 -9.43 -7.72
CA GLU A 290 15.82 -10.23 -8.92
C GLU A 290 15.00 -9.60 -10.04
N GLY A 291 14.30 -9.24 -10.51
CA GLY A 291 13.61 -8.61 -11.63
C GLY A 291 13.82 -7.09 -11.78
N VAL A 292 14.57 -6.47 -10.88
CA VAL A 292 14.78 -5.03 -10.90
C VAL A 292 15.73 -4.62 -12.01
N ASP A 293 15.28 -3.69 -12.87
CA ASP A 293 16.10 -3.05 -13.91
C ASP A 293 16.66 -1.73 -13.38
N TYR A 294 17.95 -1.72 -13.07
CA TYR A 294 18.64 -0.55 -12.56
C TYR A 294 19.14 0.33 -13.70
N ARG A 295 18.87 1.62 -13.64
CA ARG A 295 19.27 2.58 -14.66
C ARG A 295 19.85 3.84 -14.05
N ALA A 296 21.07 4.21 -14.45
CA ALA A 296 21.65 5.52 -14.21
C ALA A 296 21.57 6.36 -15.49
N ASP A 297 21.50 7.69 -15.32
CA ASP A 297 21.58 8.59 -16.46
C ASP A 297 22.96 8.60 -17.08
N PRO A 298 23.07 8.94 -18.37
CA PRO A 298 24.35 9.04 -19.07
C PRO A 298 25.30 10.05 -18.41
N GLY A 299 26.61 9.80 -18.50
CA GLY A 299 27.66 10.72 -18.05
C GLY A 299 28.03 10.61 -16.57
N LEU A 300 27.45 9.67 -15.82
CA LEU A 300 27.74 9.44 -14.40
C LEU A 300 28.80 8.35 -14.16
N GLY A 301 29.47 7.90 -15.21
CA GLY A 301 30.54 6.89 -15.10
C GLY A 301 30.04 5.48 -14.81
N LEU A 302 28.74 5.23 -14.97
CA LEU A 302 28.10 3.94 -14.74
C LEU A 302 27.51 3.40 -16.05
N ASP A 303 27.85 2.17 -16.39
CA ASP A 303 27.27 1.43 -17.51
C ASP A 303 26.10 0.59 -17.01
N ASN A 304 24.91 0.78 -17.60
CA ASN A 304 23.69 0.13 -17.16
C ASN A 304 23.68 -1.39 -17.40
N GLU A 305 24.37 -1.89 -18.44
CA GLU A 305 24.50 -3.33 -18.67
C GLU A 305 25.41 -3.96 -17.60
N VAL A 306 26.52 -3.28 -17.29
CA VAL A 306 27.43 -3.70 -16.22
C VAL A 306 26.72 -3.68 -14.87
N LEU A 307 25.97 -2.61 -14.56
CA LEU A 307 25.19 -2.47 -13.34
C LEU A 307 24.22 -3.66 -13.18
N ASN A 308 23.39 -3.91 -14.18
CA ASN A 308 22.37 -4.96 -14.08
C ASN A 308 22.96 -6.38 -14.04
N ARG A 309 24.11 -6.59 -14.66
CA ARG A 309 24.81 -7.88 -14.63
C ARG A 309 25.55 -8.14 -13.32
N ALA A 310 26.10 -7.09 -12.70
CA ALA A 310 27.03 -7.22 -11.58
C ALA A 310 26.44 -6.81 -10.21
N VAL A 311 25.30 -6.08 -10.17
CA VAL A 311 24.61 -5.83 -8.91
C VAL A 311 24.21 -7.15 -8.26
N ARG A 312 24.47 -7.28 -6.97
CA ARG A 312 24.09 -8.49 -6.22
C ARG A 312 22.57 -8.68 -6.24
N ARG A 313 22.14 -9.87 -6.64
CA ARG A 313 20.73 -10.28 -6.68
C ARG A 313 20.42 -11.14 -5.47
N LEU A 314 19.37 -10.77 -4.76
CA LEU A 314 18.88 -11.47 -3.59
C LEU A 314 17.53 -12.12 -3.95
N PRO A 315 17.45 -13.47 -3.95
CA PRO A 315 16.17 -14.16 -4.13
C PRO A 315 15.32 -14.03 -2.85
N ALA A 316 14.01 -13.88 -3.02
CA ALA A 316 13.09 -14.00 -1.91
C ALA A 316 12.99 -15.44 -1.41
N ASP A 317 12.84 -15.66 -0.10
CA ASP A 317 12.46 -16.93 0.47
C ASP A 317 10.96 -17.17 0.20
N PRO A 318 10.59 -18.15 -0.65
CA PRO A 318 9.19 -18.38 -1.00
C PRO A 318 8.31 -18.72 0.20
N ALA A 319 8.90 -19.29 1.26
CA ALA A 319 8.15 -19.63 2.47
C ALA A 319 7.69 -18.37 3.23
N LEU A 320 8.44 -17.27 3.14
CA LEU A 320 8.12 -15.99 3.74
C LEU A 320 7.18 -15.13 2.88
N ARG A 321 6.98 -15.53 1.61
CA ARG A 321 6.01 -14.93 0.67
C ARG A 321 4.70 -15.71 0.56
N ASP A 322 4.51 -16.73 1.40
CA ASP A 322 3.24 -17.44 1.49
C ASP A 322 2.24 -16.62 2.33
N PRO A 323 1.25 -15.96 1.72
CA PRO A 323 0.34 -15.07 2.45
C PRO A 323 -0.55 -15.79 3.46
N ALA A 324 -0.70 -17.12 3.33
CA ALA A 324 -1.43 -17.91 4.31
C ALA A 324 -0.67 -18.04 5.64
N LYS A 325 0.65 -17.90 5.62
CA LYS A 325 1.52 -17.98 6.79
C LYS A 325 2.08 -16.62 7.22
N HIS A 326 2.30 -15.75 6.23
CA HIS A 326 2.90 -14.44 6.38
C HIS A 326 2.02 -13.38 5.70
N PRO A 327 0.86 -13.03 6.29
CA PRO A 327 -0.09 -12.11 5.67
C PRO A 327 0.48 -10.69 5.47
N ASP A 328 1.55 -10.34 6.18
CA ASP A 328 2.20 -9.03 6.07
C ASP A 328 3.04 -8.87 4.79
N THR A 329 3.31 -9.96 4.09
CA THR A 329 3.96 -9.98 2.78
C THR A 329 2.97 -10.33 1.65
N ALA A 330 1.67 -10.15 1.90
CA ALA A 330 0.66 -10.45 0.91
C ALA A 330 0.77 -9.52 -0.30
N PRO A 331 0.72 -10.07 -1.53
CA PRO A 331 0.69 -9.28 -2.74
C PRO A 331 -0.63 -8.53 -2.90
N THR A 332 -0.56 -7.35 -3.51
CA THR A 332 -1.73 -6.68 -4.05
C THR A 332 -1.90 -7.06 -5.52
N THR A 333 -3.12 -7.23 -5.95
CA THR A 333 -3.46 -7.84 -7.24
C THR A 333 -4.22 -6.91 -8.19
N GLY A 334 -4.74 -5.79 -7.70
CA GLY A 334 -5.61 -4.89 -8.45
C GLY A 334 -7.04 -5.41 -8.61
N GLN A 335 -7.41 -6.50 -7.92
CA GLN A 335 -8.75 -7.09 -8.00
C GLN A 335 -9.78 -6.31 -7.15
N LEU A 336 -9.99 -5.05 -7.51
CA LEU A 336 -10.95 -4.18 -6.86
C LEU A 336 -12.39 -4.55 -7.23
N ARG A 337 -13.31 -4.42 -6.28
CA ARG A 337 -14.77 -4.45 -6.51
C ARG A 337 -15.48 -3.20 -6.00
N SER A 338 -14.75 -2.33 -5.34
CA SER A 338 -15.22 -1.05 -4.82
C SER A 338 -14.25 0.06 -5.22
N PRO A 339 -14.71 1.32 -5.32
CA PRO A 339 -13.88 2.47 -5.62
C PRO A 339 -12.67 2.61 -4.69
N LEU A 340 -11.50 2.85 -5.25
CA LEU A 340 -10.28 3.25 -4.55
C LEU A 340 -9.78 4.58 -5.08
N LEU A 341 -9.65 5.58 -4.21
CA LEU A 341 -8.99 6.84 -4.51
C LEU A 341 -7.68 6.93 -3.74
N THR A 342 -6.58 7.30 -4.42
CA THR A 342 -5.28 7.50 -3.78
C THR A 342 -4.81 8.94 -3.92
N LEU A 343 -4.12 9.43 -2.90
CA LEU A 343 -3.28 10.64 -2.95
C LEU A 343 -1.83 10.24 -2.73
N HIS A 344 -0.93 10.70 -3.59
CA HIS A 344 0.49 10.38 -3.49
C HIS A 344 1.38 11.57 -3.85
N GLU A 345 2.44 11.80 -3.09
CA GLU A 345 3.33 12.93 -3.31
C GLU A 345 4.41 12.61 -4.36
N THR A 346 4.73 13.61 -5.18
CA THR A 346 5.80 13.50 -6.19
C THR A 346 7.16 13.23 -5.58
N GLY A 347 7.45 13.81 -4.42
CA GLY A 347 8.75 13.72 -3.76
C GLY A 347 8.84 12.61 -2.71
N ASP A 348 7.80 11.82 -2.51
CA ASP A 348 7.87 10.71 -1.56
C ASP A 348 8.81 9.61 -2.08
N LEU A 349 9.85 9.29 -1.31
CA LEU A 349 10.77 8.19 -1.53
C LEU A 349 10.80 7.20 -0.35
N THR A 350 10.02 7.44 0.68
CA THR A 350 9.74 6.42 1.71
C THR A 350 8.82 5.36 1.11
N VAL A 351 7.75 5.82 0.46
CA VAL A 351 6.90 5.02 -0.44
C VAL A 351 6.93 5.72 -1.81
N PRO A 352 7.69 5.22 -2.78
CA PRO A 352 7.86 5.94 -4.04
C PRO A 352 6.62 5.89 -4.92
N ILE A 353 6.45 6.92 -5.78
CA ILE A 353 5.32 6.98 -6.72
C ILE A 353 5.29 5.79 -7.70
N SER A 354 6.40 5.07 -7.86
CA SER A 354 6.43 3.80 -8.61
C SER A 354 5.51 2.74 -8.01
N ALA A 355 5.14 2.83 -6.73
CA ALA A 355 4.12 1.97 -6.13
C ALA A 355 2.73 2.25 -6.72
N GLU A 356 2.38 3.52 -6.94
CA GLU A 356 1.15 3.90 -7.64
C GLU A 356 1.15 3.43 -9.10
N GLN A 357 2.31 3.53 -9.77
CA GLN A 357 2.49 3.04 -11.15
C GLN A 357 2.33 1.53 -11.25
N SER A 358 2.90 0.78 -10.30
CA SER A 358 2.76 -0.68 -10.23
C SER A 358 1.31 -1.06 -9.99
N TYR A 359 0.65 -0.45 -9.01
CA TYR A 359 -0.74 -0.75 -8.69
C TYR A 359 -1.71 -0.40 -9.83
N ARG A 360 -1.47 0.70 -10.58
CA ARG A 360 -2.21 1.02 -11.80
C ARG A 360 -2.16 -0.12 -12.82
N LYS A 361 -0.96 -0.62 -13.10
CA LYS A 361 -0.77 -1.74 -14.03
C LYS A 361 -1.48 -3.01 -13.56
N LYS A 362 -1.43 -3.31 -12.26
CA LYS A 362 -2.15 -4.45 -11.67
C LYS A 362 -3.67 -4.29 -11.83
N ALA A 363 -4.22 -3.13 -11.49
CA ALA A 363 -5.66 -2.86 -11.62
C ALA A 363 -6.14 -2.92 -13.08
N GLU A 364 -5.37 -2.41 -14.02
CA GLU A 364 -5.67 -2.51 -15.46
C GLU A 364 -5.60 -3.94 -15.97
N ALA A 365 -4.58 -4.69 -15.58
CA ALA A 365 -4.44 -6.11 -15.92
C ALA A 365 -5.58 -6.97 -15.34
N ALA A 366 -6.10 -6.61 -14.16
CA ALA A 366 -7.27 -7.23 -13.55
C ALA A 366 -8.62 -6.76 -14.16
N GLY A 367 -8.61 -5.79 -15.09
CA GLY A 367 -9.81 -5.22 -15.68
C GLY A 367 -10.56 -4.23 -14.78
N ASN A 368 -9.93 -3.74 -13.71
CA ASN A 368 -10.53 -2.90 -12.68
C ASN A 368 -10.01 -1.45 -12.66
N GLY A 369 -9.33 -1.00 -13.71
CA GLY A 369 -8.80 0.36 -13.82
C GLY A 369 -9.86 1.46 -13.64
N ASP A 370 -11.13 1.15 -13.94
CA ASP A 370 -12.25 2.08 -13.75
C ASP A 370 -12.61 2.27 -12.27
N LEU A 371 -12.27 1.36 -11.39
CA LEU A 371 -12.46 1.47 -9.94
C LEU A 371 -11.29 2.15 -9.23
N LEU A 372 -10.25 2.57 -9.95
CA LEU A 372 -9.08 3.23 -9.40
C LEU A 372 -8.98 4.68 -9.89
N VAL A 373 -8.86 5.62 -8.95
CA VAL A 373 -8.51 7.02 -9.18
C VAL A 373 -7.25 7.34 -8.40
N GLN A 374 -6.21 7.82 -9.09
CA GLN A 374 -4.93 8.18 -8.47
C GLN A 374 -4.69 9.68 -8.67
N ARG A 375 -4.28 10.37 -7.62
CA ARG A 375 -4.00 11.80 -7.63
C ARG A 375 -2.61 12.09 -7.15
N ILE A 376 -1.90 12.89 -7.90
CA ILE A 376 -0.52 13.29 -7.62
C ILE A 376 -0.54 14.64 -6.92
N ILE A 377 0.20 14.75 -5.82
CA ILE A 377 0.36 15.97 -5.05
C ILE A 377 1.82 16.42 -5.12
N ARG A 378 2.03 17.69 -5.44
CA ARG A 378 3.37 18.31 -5.49
C ARG A 378 3.85 18.62 -4.06
N SER A 379 4.56 17.71 -3.47
CA SER A 379 5.18 17.83 -2.15
C SER A 379 6.45 16.99 -2.06
N GLY A 380 7.36 17.39 -1.19
CA GLY A 380 8.69 16.78 -1.04
C GLY A 380 8.83 15.85 0.16
N SER A 381 7.72 15.37 0.74
CA SER A 381 7.78 14.54 1.95
C SER A 381 6.77 13.40 1.87
N HIS A 382 6.93 12.43 2.76
CA HIS A 382 6.01 11.32 2.96
C HIS A 382 4.80 11.77 3.78
N CYS A 383 3.60 11.54 3.29
CA CYS A 383 2.31 11.86 3.92
C CYS A 383 2.10 13.37 4.22
N GLU A 384 2.65 14.25 3.41
CA GLU A 384 2.56 15.70 3.56
C GLU A 384 1.42 16.29 2.71
N PHE A 385 0.20 16.13 3.18
CA PHE A 385 -1.01 16.68 2.54
C PHE A 385 -1.56 17.88 3.30
N SER A 386 -2.16 18.81 2.59
CA SER A 386 -2.95 19.87 3.21
C SER A 386 -4.34 19.37 3.62
N ASP A 387 -4.96 20.09 4.56
CA ASP A 387 -6.35 19.87 4.97
C ASP A 387 -7.30 19.86 3.75
N ALA A 388 -7.07 20.77 2.78
CA ALA A 388 -7.89 20.90 1.58
C ALA A 388 -7.75 19.70 0.65
N GLU A 389 -6.55 19.16 0.47
CA GLU A 389 -6.28 17.98 -0.36
C GLU A 389 -6.95 16.73 0.20
N ILE A 390 -6.81 16.50 1.52
CA ILE A 390 -7.44 15.35 2.21
C ILE A 390 -8.96 15.46 2.14
N THR A 391 -9.51 16.64 2.49
CA THR A 391 -10.96 16.83 2.53
C THR A 391 -11.59 16.70 1.15
N ARG A 392 -10.94 17.23 0.11
CA ARG A 392 -11.40 17.08 -1.28
C ARG A 392 -11.41 15.60 -1.69
N ALA A 393 -10.34 14.86 -1.40
CA ALA A 393 -10.26 13.45 -1.75
C ALA A 393 -11.34 12.62 -1.05
N TRP A 394 -11.58 12.88 0.24
CA TRP A 394 -12.65 12.24 0.99
C TRP A 394 -14.04 12.53 0.38
N ASN A 395 -14.35 13.79 0.13
CA ASN A 395 -15.65 14.18 -0.42
C ASN A 395 -15.90 13.57 -1.80
N ASP A 396 -14.88 13.59 -2.66
CA ASP A 396 -14.98 13.02 -4.01
C ASP A 396 -15.17 11.49 -3.96
N LEU A 397 -14.48 10.78 -3.06
CA LEU A 397 -14.70 9.35 -2.86
C LEU A 397 -16.10 9.06 -2.34
N ALA A 398 -16.56 9.78 -1.31
CA ALA A 398 -17.87 9.56 -0.71
C ALA A 398 -19.01 9.79 -1.73
N GLN A 399 -18.89 10.83 -2.56
CA GLN A 399 -19.83 11.11 -3.65
C GLN A 399 -19.78 10.01 -4.72
N TRP A 400 -18.61 9.58 -5.13
CA TRP A 400 -18.45 8.48 -6.10
C TRP A 400 -19.12 7.19 -5.62
N VAL A 401 -18.87 6.79 -4.37
CA VAL A 401 -19.52 5.61 -3.76
C VAL A 401 -21.04 5.80 -3.60
N ALA A 402 -21.52 7.05 -3.44
CA ALA A 402 -22.94 7.34 -3.37
C ALA A 402 -23.68 7.20 -4.73
N GLY A 403 -22.94 7.00 -5.82
CA GLY A 403 -23.48 6.81 -7.16
C GLY A 403 -23.29 8.00 -8.10
N ASP A 404 -22.50 8.99 -7.69
CA ASP A 404 -22.11 10.11 -8.54
C ASP A 404 -21.06 9.68 -9.58
N GLN A 405 -20.72 10.61 -10.46
CA GLN A 405 -19.71 10.37 -11.48
C GLN A 405 -18.34 10.09 -10.85
N LYS A 406 -17.58 9.15 -11.44
CA LYS A 406 -16.17 8.92 -11.11
C LYS A 406 -15.38 10.23 -11.11
N PRO A 407 -14.69 10.59 -10.01
CA PRO A 407 -13.92 11.83 -9.96
C PRO A 407 -12.68 11.77 -10.86
N GLY A 408 -12.15 12.94 -11.19
CA GLY A 408 -10.89 13.05 -11.93
C GLY A 408 -9.69 12.55 -11.15
N GLY A 409 -8.71 12.05 -11.87
CA GLY A 409 -7.39 11.65 -11.37
C GLY A 409 -6.29 12.04 -12.35
N ASP A 410 -5.05 11.78 -11.97
CA ASP A 410 -3.87 11.92 -12.81
C ASP A 410 -3.51 10.58 -13.47
N ASP A 411 -2.84 10.64 -14.61
CA ASP A 411 -2.20 9.47 -15.22
C ASP A 411 -0.79 9.30 -14.62
N VAL A 412 -0.68 8.38 -13.69
CA VAL A 412 0.60 8.08 -13.00
C VAL A 412 1.60 7.34 -13.90
N LEU A 413 1.17 6.85 -15.08
CA LEU A 413 2.03 6.18 -16.06
C LEU A 413 2.60 7.16 -17.10
N ALA A 414 2.08 8.38 -17.17
CA ALA A 414 2.57 9.44 -18.05
C ALA A 414 3.94 9.98 -17.58
N ASP A 415 4.51 10.91 -18.34
CA ASP A 415 5.70 11.67 -17.91
C ASP A 415 5.37 12.49 -16.65
N LEU A 416 6.12 12.23 -15.58
CA LEU A 416 5.92 12.87 -14.29
C LEU A 416 6.75 14.17 -14.11
N SER A 417 7.54 14.58 -15.09
CA SER A 417 8.48 15.71 -14.96
C SER A 417 7.83 17.03 -14.53
N ASP A 418 6.54 17.22 -14.84
CA ASP A 418 5.74 18.37 -14.39
C ASP A 418 4.35 17.96 -13.83
N ALA A 419 4.23 16.77 -13.27
CA ALA A 419 2.97 16.23 -12.77
C ALA A 419 2.49 16.89 -11.46
N GLY A 420 1.21 16.70 -11.13
CA GLY A 420 0.62 16.98 -9.81
C GLY A 420 0.01 18.37 -9.63
N TRP A 421 -0.18 19.17 -10.69
CA TRP A 421 -0.80 20.51 -10.58
C TRP A 421 -2.30 20.46 -10.27
N THR A 422 -3.01 19.48 -10.76
CA THR A 422 -4.48 19.43 -10.76
C THR A 422 -5.08 19.34 -9.35
N PHE A 423 -4.42 18.58 -8.47
CA PHE A 423 -4.95 18.26 -7.16
C PHE A 423 -4.16 18.88 -6.00
N THR A 424 -3.01 19.48 -6.27
CA THR A 424 -2.22 20.21 -5.27
C THR A 424 -2.91 21.51 -4.88
N ASN A 425 -3.21 21.66 -3.59
CA ASN A 425 -3.84 22.87 -3.05
C ASN A 425 -3.56 23.04 -1.53
N PRO A 426 -2.82 24.07 -1.09
CA PRO A 426 -2.17 25.10 -1.91
C PRO A 426 -0.87 24.60 -2.58
N VAL A 427 -0.44 25.28 -3.62
CA VAL A 427 0.90 25.08 -4.18
C VAL A 427 1.93 25.43 -3.11
N ARG A 428 2.91 24.53 -2.89
CA ARG A 428 3.94 24.69 -1.84
C ARG A 428 4.84 25.89 -2.18
N PRO A 429 5.26 26.73 -1.19
CA PRO A 429 6.13 27.89 -1.45
C PRO A 429 7.46 27.52 -2.10
N ASN A 430 8.01 26.33 -1.80
CA ASN A 430 9.25 25.78 -2.33
C ASN A 430 9.06 24.93 -3.58
N ASP A 431 7.88 24.97 -4.22
CA ASP A 431 7.63 24.19 -5.44
C ASP A 431 8.58 24.61 -6.56
N PRO A 432 9.37 23.65 -7.13
CA PRO A 432 10.35 23.97 -8.17
C PRO A 432 9.73 24.52 -9.46
N GLY A 433 8.45 24.29 -9.69
CA GLY A 433 7.68 24.86 -10.79
C GLY A 433 7.07 26.23 -10.48
N ASN A 434 7.11 26.68 -9.23
CA ASN A 434 6.56 27.96 -8.80
C ASN A 434 7.52 29.11 -9.20
N ARG A 435 7.62 29.36 -10.50
CA ARG A 435 8.40 30.52 -11.02
C ARG A 435 7.58 31.78 -10.76
N LYS A 436 7.88 32.48 -9.66
CA LYS A 436 7.45 33.87 -9.46
C LYS A 436 8.23 34.82 -10.36
#